data_1b630112e248d8cfe3d7188a2f48a025
#
_entry.id   1b630112e248d8cfe3d7188a2f48a025
#
_cell.length_a   1.000
_cell.length_b   1.000
_cell.length_c   1.000
_cell.angle_alpha   90.00
_cell.angle_beta   90.00
_cell.angle_gamma   90.00
#
_symmetry.space_group_name_H-M   'P 1'
#
loop_
_entity.id
_entity.type
_entity.pdbx_description
1 polymer ?
#
loop_
_entity_poly.entity_id
_entity_poly.type
_entity_poly.pdbx_seq_one_letter_code
_entity_poly.pdbx_strand_id
1 'polypeptide(L)'
;MDRVRQVMALLMERQVKAVLIACNTATSVAAATLRAELSLPIIGMEPALKPASELRHGGRILVMATPLTLRLPKFQALMERYGEGASPLPCPGLMELVEEGELDGPEVRNYLSALLQPY
;
A
#
# COMPACT_ATOMS: atom_id res chain seq x y z
N MET A 1 -8.40 6.63 -10.99
CA MET A 1 -8.85 7.95 -10.47
C MET A 1 -10.36 8.04 -10.33
N ASP A 2 -11.17 7.60 -11.27
CA ASP A 2 -12.63 7.80 -11.27
C ASP A 2 -13.34 7.23 -10.05
N ARG A 3 -13.00 6.00 -9.65
CA ARG A 3 -13.54 5.39 -8.42
C ARG A 3 -13.21 6.22 -7.17
N VAL A 4 -11.98 6.73 -7.07
CA VAL A 4 -11.59 7.58 -5.92
C VAL A 4 -12.40 8.87 -5.92
N ARG A 5 -12.60 9.52 -7.07
CA ARG A 5 -13.42 10.73 -7.17
C ARG A 5 -14.89 10.49 -6.81
N GLN A 6 -15.46 9.34 -7.20
CA GLN A 6 -16.82 8.96 -6.79
C GLN A 6 -16.96 8.83 -5.27
N VAL A 7 -15.99 8.14 -4.62
CA VAL A 7 -15.97 8.03 -3.15
C VAL A 7 -15.79 9.40 -2.50
N MET A 8 -14.90 10.24 -3.05
CA MET A 8 -14.69 11.60 -2.53
C MET A 8 -15.96 12.46 -2.61
N ALA A 9 -16.72 12.39 -3.71
CA ALA A 9 -17.98 13.11 -3.84
C ALA A 9 -18.94 12.74 -2.71
N LEU A 10 -19.12 11.43 -2.43
CA LEU A 10 -19.97 10.95 -1.33
C LEU A 10 -19.50 11.43 0.05
N LEU A 11 -18.18 11.49 0.27
CA LEU A 11 -17.63 11.99 1.53
C LEU A 11 -17.85 13.49 1.69
N MET A 12 -17.70 14.25 0.61
CA MET A 12 -17.94 15.70 0.61
C MET A 12 -19.41 16.04 0.91
N GLU A 13 -20.38 15.28 0.38
CA GLU A 13 -21.79 15.41 0.71
C GLU A 13 -22.06 15.22 2.22
N ARG A 14 -21.23 14.38 2.89
CA ARG A 14 -21.29 14.14 4.34
C ARG A 14 -20.52 15.16 5.18
N GLN A 15 -19.96 16.18 4.56
CA GLN A 15 -19.24 17.28 5.23
C GLN A 15 -18.10 16.79 6.15
N VAL A 16 -17.34 15.77 5.72
CA VAL A 16 -16.21 15.26 6.49
C VAL A 16 -15.12 16.31 6.62
N LYS A 17 -14.39 16.33 7.74
CA LYS A 17 -13.35 17.32 8.04
C LYS A 17 -11.94 16.91 7.56
N ALA A 18 -11.73 15.63 7.30
CA ALA A 18 -10.48 15.07 6.77
C ALA A 18 -10.76 13.71 6.12
N VAL A 19 -9.88 13.26 5.23
CA VAL A 19 -9.95 11.93 4.62
C VAL A 19 -8.63 11.19 4.83
N LEU A 20 -8.70 9.98 5.36
CA LEU A 20 -7.61 9.04 5.43
C LEU A 20 -7.76 7.99 4.30
N ILE A 21 -6.80 7.95 3.39
CA ILE A 21 -6.73 6.93 2.35
C ILE A 21 -5.94 5.74 2.91
N ALA A 22 -6.64 4.74 3.44
CA ALA A 22 -6.05 3.55 4.09
C ALA A 22 -5.60 2.47 3.07
N CYS A 23 -5.01 2.89 1.95
CA CYS A 23 -4.54 2.00 0.88
C CYS A 23 -3.30 2.59 0.23
N ASN A 24 -2.19 1.83 0.18
CA ASN A 24 -0.94 2.27 -0.43
C ASN A 24 -1.11 2.58 -1.93
N THR A 25 -1.81 1.73 -2.66
CA THR A 25 -2.08 1.92 -4.09
C THR A 25 -2.90 3.17 -4.34
N ALA A 26 -4.03 3.33 -3.65
CA ALA A 26 -4.88 4.51 -3.81
C ALA A 26 -4.17 5.80 -3.38
N THR A 27 -3.38 5.77 -2.30
CA THR A 27 -2.54 6.90 -1.88
C THR A 27 -1.57 7.31 -2.98
N SER A 28 -0.85 6.36 -3.55
CA SER A 28 0.16 6.64 -4.59
C SER A 28 -0.46 7.22 -5.87
N VAL A 29 -1.66 6.78 -6.22
CA VAL A 29 -2.34 7.21 -7.46
C VAL A 29 -3.09 8.54 -7.27
N ALA A 30 -3.66 8.80 -6.10
CA ALA A 30 -4.68 9.83 -5.95
C ALA A 30 -4.33 10.95 -4.95
N ALA A 31 -3.52 10.71 -3.93
CA ALA A 31 -3.37 11.66 -2.83
C ALA A 31 -2.83 13.03 -3.26
N ALA A 32 -1.88 13.09 -4.18
CA ALA A 32 -1.32 14.35 -4.67
C ALA A 32 -2.37 15.17 -5.44
N THR A 33 -3.11 14.52 -6.33
CA THR A 33 -4.18 15.16 -7.11
C THR A 33 -5.30 15.67 -6.19
N LEU A 34 -5.74 14.84 -5.23
CA LEU A 34 -6.80 15.23 -4.30
C LEU A 34 -6.39 16.40 -3.41
N ARG A 35 -5.12 16.46 -2.97
CA ARG A 35 -4.59 17.59 -2.21
C ARG A 35 -4.55 18.91 -3.01
N ALA A 36 -4.36 18.81 -4.32
CA ALA A 36 -4.39 19.97 -5.20
C ALA A 36 -5.82 20.43 -5.52
N GLU A 37 -6.77 19.50 -5.60
CA GLU A 37 -8.16 19.77 -5.97
C GLU A 37 -9.04 20.19 -4.77
N LEU A 38 -8.70 19.78 -3.55
CA LEU A 38 -9.56 19.91 -2.36
C LEU A 38 -8.83 20.68 -1.24
N SER A 39 -9.55 21.57 -0.56
CA SER A 39 -9.06 22.27 0.63
C SER A 39 -9.09 21.42 1.91
N LEU A 40 -9.63 20.24 1.83
CA LEU A 40 -9.77 19.28 2.93
C LEU A 40 -8.45 18.54 3.17
N PRO A 41 -8.02 18.28 4.42
CA PRO A 41 -6.85 17.48 4.72
C PRO A 41 -6.97 16.06 4.16
N ILE A 42 -6.02 15.66 3.30
CA ILE A 42 -5.92 14.32 2.73
C ILE A 42 -4.68 13.63 3.30
N ILE A 43 -4.90 12.60 4.11
CA ILE A 43 -3.86 11.78 4.73
C ILE A 43 -3.75 10.50 3.92
N GLY A 44 -2.56 10.13 3.50
CA GLY A 44 -2.29 8.88 2.79
C GLY A 44 -1.44 7.94 3.61
N MET A 45 -1.38 6.67 3.19
CA MET A 45 -0.48 5.66 3.74
C MET A 45 0.68 5.39 2.78
N GLU A 46 1.78 4.95 3.34
CA GLU A 46 2.96 4.45 2.61
C GLU A 46 3.38 3.10 3.21
N PRO A 47 4.05 2.24 2.42
CA PRO A 47 4.68 1.05 2.97
C PRO A 47 5.62 1.41 4.13
N ALA A 48 5.60 0.59 5.19
CA ALA A 48 6.36 0.85 6.42
C ALA A 48 7.88 0.60 6.26
N LEU A 49 8.46 0.89 5.08
CA LEU A 49 9.86 0.63 4.76
C LEU A 49 10.80 1.48 5.61
N LYS A 50 10.47 2.76 5.83
CA LYS A 50 11.29 3.64 6.68
C LYS A 50 11.43 3.08 8.11
N PRO A 51 10.35 2.86 8.88
CA PRO A 51 10.49 2.28 10.21
C PRO A 51 11.11 0.88 10.20
N ALA A 52 10.86 0.06 9.18
CA ALA A 52 11.49 -1.26 9.05
C ALA A 52 13.00 -1.14 8.86
N SER A 53 13.48 -0.17 8.08
CA SER A 53 14.93 0.06 7.88
C SER A 53 15.62 0.55 9.16
N GLU A 54 14.94 1.38 9.94
CA GLU A 54 15.43 1.90 11.23
C GLU A 54 15.50 0.81 12.31
N LEU A 55 14.54 -0.13 12.30
CA LEU A 55 14.46 -1.25 13.27
C LEU A 55 15.26 -2.49 12.83
N ARG A 56 15.84 -2.49 11.65
CA ARG A 56 16.59 -3.62 11.13
C ARG A 56 17.90 -3.83 11.89
N HIS A 57 18.04 -4.97 12.54
CA HIS A 57 19.26 -5.42 13.21
C HIS A 57 20.08 -6.37 12.31
N GLY A 58 20.40 -5.96 11.08
CA GLY A 58 21.24 -6.74 10.15
C GLY A 58 20.49 -7.74 9.25
N GLY A 59 19.18 -7.96 9.43
CA GLY A 59 18.38 -8.86 8.60
C GLY A 59 17.97 -8.25 7.25
N ARG A 60 17.26 -9.04 6.43
CA ARG A 60 16.62 -8.60 5.20
C ARG A 60 15.20 -8.13 5.46
N ILE A 61 14.74 -7.14 4.70
CA ILE A 61 13.36 -6.66 4.71
C ILE A 61 12.68 -7.14 3.43
N LEU A 62 11.58 -7.87 3.54
CA LEU A 62 10.70 -8.16 2.41
C LEU A 62 9.53 -7.15 2.40
N VAL A 63 9.41 -6.42 1.29
CA VAL A 63 8.32 -5.45 1.13
C VAL A 63 7.23 -6.06 0.26
N MET A 64 6.28 -6.70 0.91
CA MET A 64 5.13 -7.34 0.27
C MET A 64 4.12 -6.29 -0.18
N ALA A 65 3.79 -6.25 -1.46
CA ALA A 65 2.81 -5.32 -2.01
C ALA A 65 2.23 -5.82 -3.34
N THR A 66 1.15 -5.17 -3.80
CA THR A 66 0.61 -5.47 -5.12
C THR A 66 1.64 -5.12 -6.20
N PRO A 67 1.65 -5.86 -7.34
CA PRO A 67 2.54 -5.55 -8.46
C PRO A 67 2.41 -4.10 -8.95
N LEU A 68 1.22 -3.53 -8.87
CA LEU A 68 0.98 -2.13 -9.22
C LEU A 68 1.72 -1.18 -8.27
N THR A 69 1.57 -1.36 -6.95
CA THR A 69 2.24 -0.52 -5.94
C THR A 69 3.75 -0.50 -6.14
N LEU A 70 4.36 -1.66 -6.39
CA LEU A 70 5.81 -1.78 -6.57
C LEU A 70 6.35 -1.03 -7.81
N ARG A 71 5.51 -0.79 -8.82
CA ARG A 71 5.89 -0.07 -10.04
C ARG A 71 5.65 1.44 -9.98
N LEU A 72 4.95 1.93 -8.96
CA LEU A 72 4.63 3.36 -8.88
C LEU A 72 5.86 4.20 -8.50
N PRO A 73 6.03 5.39 -9.09
CA PRO A 73 7.16 6.28 -8.82
C PRO A 73 7.35 6.60 -7.33
N LYS A 74 6.25 6.71 -6.60
CA LYS A 74 6.28 6.97 -5.16
C LYS A 74 6.94 5.82 -4.38
N PHE A 75 6.69 4.56 -4.77
CA PHE A 75 7.35 3.41 -4.16
C PHE A 75 8.84 3.36 -4.53
N GLN A 76 9.19 3.66 -5.78
CA GLN A 76 10.58 3.72 -6.23
C GLN A 76 11.38 4.75 -5.42
N ALA A 77 10.84 5.97 -5.26
CA ALA A 77 11.46 7.01 -4.43
C ALA A 77 11.61 6.58 -2.95
N LEU A 78 10.67 5.81 -2.42
CA LEU A 78 10.77 5.24 -1.08
C LEU A 78 11.90 4.21 -0.98
N MET A 79 12.02 3.34 -1.99
CA MET A 79 13.11 2.36 -2.09
C MET A 79 14.49 3.01 -2.25
N GLU A 80 14.61 4.08 -3.03
CA GLU A 80 15.85 4.85 -3.17
C GLU A 80 16.34 5.42 -1.83
N ARG A 81 15.41 5.85 -0.97
CA ARG A 81 15.74 6.49 0.30
C ARG A 81 15.97 5.52 1.46
N TYR A 82 15.23 4.42 1.50
CA TYR A 82 15.16 3.52 2.67
C TYR A 82 15.29 2.04 2.30
N GLY A 83 15.56 1.72 1.03
CA GLY A 83 15.53 0.35 0.52
C GLY A 83 16.82 -0.46 0.72
N GLU A 84 17.80 0.07 1.42
CA GLU A 84 19.02 -0.69 1.72
C GLU A 84 18.67 -1.97 2.50
N GLY A 85 19.05 -3.13 1.95
CA GLY A 85 18.72 -4.44 2.50
C GLY A 85 17.24 -4.84 2.39
N ALA A 86 16.45 -4.09 1.63
CA ALA A 86 15.07 -4.42 1.34
C ALA A 86 14.92 -5.02 -0.07
N SER A 87 14.01 -5.99 -0.18
CA SER A 87 13.65 -6.64 -1.44
C SER A 87 12.15 -6.50 -1.68
N PRO A 88 11.72 -5.88 -2.78
CA PRO A 88 10.32 -5.87 -3.17
C PRO A 88 9.84 -7.28 -3.49
N LEU A 89 8.71 -7.67 -2.93
CA LEU A 89 8.07 -8.97 -3.17
C LEU A 89 6.66 -8.74 -3.70
N PRO A 90 6.42 -8.94 -5.00
CA PRO A 90 5.09 -8.82 -5.58
C PRO A 90 4.19 -9.96 -5.11
N CYS A 91 2.98 -9.62 -4.67
CA CYS A 91 1.99 -10.56 -4.15
C CYS A 91 0.72 -10.53 -5.03
N PRO A 92 0.78 -11.03 -6.28
CA PRO A 92 -0.41 -11.11 -7.14
C PRO A 92 -1.40 -12.13 -6.57
N GLY A 93 -2.69 -11.79 -6.52
CA GLY A 93 -3.74 -12.66 -5.97
C GLY A 93 -3.93 -12.60 -4.46
N LEU A 94 -2.99 -12.07 -3.69
CA LEU A 94 -3.16 -11.96 -2.23
C LEU A 94 -4.29 -10.99 -1.84
N MET A 95 -4.40 -9.88 -2.55
CA MET A 95 -5.47 -8.91 -2.32
C MET A 95 -6.84 -9.53 -2.59
N GLU A 96 -6.95 -10.30 -3.66
CA GLU A 96 -8.17 -10.99 -4.06
C GLU A 96 -8.60 -12.00 -2.98
N LEU A 97 -7.70 -12.82 -2.45
CA LEU A 97 -7.98 -13.75 -1.34
C LEU A 97 -8.53 -13.00 -0.12
N VAL A 98 -7.92 -11.86 0.24
CA VAL A 98 -8.37 -11.03 1.37
C VAL A 98 -9.76 -10.45 1.13
N GLU A 99 -10.05 -9.96 -0.07
CA GLU A 99 -11.38 -9.42 -0.44
C GLU A 99 -12.47 -10.51 -0.46
N GLU A 100 -12.12 -11.77 -0.73
CA GLU A 100 -12.99 -12.93 -0.65
C GLU A 100 -13.22 -13.43 0.80
N GLY A 101 -12.51 -12.84 1.76
CA GLY A 101 -12.63 -13.15 3.19
C GLY A 101 -11.64 -14.21 3.68
N GLU A 102 -10.71 -14.65 2.84
CA GLU A 102 -9.64 -15.60 3.18
C GLU A 102 -8.51 -14.89 3.95
N LEU A 103 -8.65 -14.76 5.27
CA LEU A 103 -7.71 -14.03 6.11
C LEU A 103 -6.67 -14.93 6.78
N ASP A 104 -7.04 -16.15 7.18
CA ASP A 104 -6.20 -17.10 7.89
C ASP A 104 -6.45 -18.56 7.49
N GLY A 105 -7.24 -18.79 6.46
CA GLY A 105 -7.60 -20.10 5.92
C GLY A 105 -6.44 -20.83 5.22
N PRO A 106 -6.66 -22.09 4.79
CA PRO A 106 -5.63 -22.88 4.12
C PRO A 106 -5.14 -22.24 2.82
N GLU A 107 -5.97 -21.53 2.09
CA GLU A 107 -5.62 -20.92 0.81
C GLU A 107 -4.57 -19.80 0.99
N VAL A 108 -4.82 -18.85 1.91
CA VAL A 108 -3.85 -17.79 2.20
C VAL A 108 -2.57 -18.34 2.82
N ARG A 109 -2.66 -19.38 3.68
CA ARG A 109 -1.48 -20.04 4.26
C ARG A 109 -0.63 -20.73 3.20
N ASN A 110 -1.24 -21.47 2.28
CA ASN A 110 -0.55 -22.12 1.16
C ASN A 110 0.07 -21.09 0.23
N TYR A 111 -0.66 -20.03 -0.11
CA TYR A 111 -0.14 -18.92 -0.91
C TYR A 111 1.11 -18.30 -0.28
N LEU A 112 1.04 -17.91 1.00
CA LEU A 112 2.16 -17.29 1.72
C LEU A 112 3.34 -18.27 1.87
N SER A 113 3.08 -19.54 2.18
CA SER A 113 4.13 -20.56 2.30
C SER A 113 4.89 -20.74 0.99
N ALA A 114 4.19 -20.81 -0.14
CA ALA A 114 4.82 -20.93 -1.46
C ALA A 114 5.62 -19.66 -1.82
N LEU A 115 5.04 -18.48 -1.55
CA LEU A 115 5.66 -17.19 -1.88
C LEU A 115 6.92 -16.92 -1.06
N LEU A 116 6.93 -17.32 0.21
CA LEU A 116 8.02 -17.03 1.15
C LEU A 116 9.08 -18.15 1.22
N GLN A 117 8.85 -19.30 0.58
CA GLN A 117 9.77 -20.44 0.59
C GLN A 117 11.22 -20.08 0.22
N PRO A 118 11.51 -19.17 -0.76
CA PRO A 118 12.89 -18.82 -1.14
C PRO A 118 13.61 -17.93 -0.14
N TYR A 119 12.93 -17.42 0.89
CA TYR A 119 13.44 -16.45 1.85
C TYR A 119 13.55 -17.03 3.25
#